data_466ffe543a0663355659e7befd6e9d22
#
_entry.id   466ffe543a0663355659e7befd6e9d22
#
_cell.length_a   1.000
_cell.length_b   1.000
_cell.length_c   1.000
_cell.angle_alpha   90.00
_cell.angle_beta   90.00
_cell.angle_gamma   90.00
#
_symmetry.space_group_name_H-M   'P 1'
#
loop_
_entity.id
_entity.type
_entity.pdbx_description
1 polymer ?
#
loop_
_entity_poly.entity_id
_entity_poly.type
_entity_poly.pdbx_seq_one_letter_code
_entity_poly.pdbx_strand_id
1 'polypeptide(L)'
;VMGTSLVANYRASWFTEGLGKETLKITFPDGWLSEFDTALHLAYQTHPELDTVFFGLDLNILIRPDSQRDVELPMYLYNTNPFDDVQYFLNKETYIQVAKLLVNRLNGGTTTLDNAYVWDGSHEFSREHSLEVYYRLPDVSPPEPEDTYLAAAKENLAVVTGWAKAHPDTQFHVWFAPYSILYWDN
;
A
#
# COMPACT_ATOMS: atom_id res chain seq x y z
N VAL A 1 -0.15 -8.92 -4.60
CA VAL A 1 0.84 -7.83 -4.51
C VAL A 1 0.31 -6.74 -3.58
N MET A 2 1.14 -6.23 -2.69
CA MET A 2 0.71 -5.27 -1.70
C MET A 2 1.73 -4.13 -1.49
N GLY A 3 1.27 -2.98 -1.02
CA GLY A 3 2.08 -1.82 -0.70
C GLY A 3 1.29 -0.52 -0.65
N THR A 4 1.98 0.60 -0.44
CA THR A 4 1.39 1.93 -0.37
C THR A 4 0.98 2.49 -1.74
N SER A 5 0.73 3.79 -1.82
CA SER A 5 0.47 4.50 -3.08
C SER A 5 1.55 4.26 -4.15
N LEU A 6 2.79 3.96 -3.76
CA LEU A 6 3.87 3.65 -4.71
C LEU A 6 3.61 2.34 -5.47
N VAL A 7 2.88 1.39 -4.88
CA VAL A 7 2.48 0.13 -5.52
C VAL A 7 1.14 0.26 -6.24
N ALA A 8 0.38 1.31 -5.99
CA ALA A 8 -0.95 1.49 -6.57
C ALA A 8 -0.96 1.48 -8.11
N ASN A 9 0.12 1.94 -8.75
CA ASN A 9 0.26 1.93 -10.20
C ASN A 9 0.57 0.54 -10.81
N TYR A 10 0.98 -0.44 -9.98
CA TYR A 10 1.12 -1.80 -10.45
C TYR A 10 -0.27 -2.42 -10.69
N ARG A 11 -0.39 -3.24 -11.73
CA ARG A 11 -1.62 -3.96 -12.04
C ARG A 11 -1.50 -5.42 -11.65
N ALA A 12 -2.54 -5.96 -11.03
CA ALA A 12 -2.59 -7.38 -10.67
C ALA A 12 -2.44 -8.26 -11.92
N SER A 13 -3.01 -7.83 -13.05
CA SER A 13 -2.89 -8.52 -14.34
C SER A 13 -1.44 -8.73 -14.78
N TRP A 14 -0.53 -7.80 -14.53
CA TRP A 14 0.89 -7.96 -14.88
C TRP A 14 1.53 -9.15 -14.16
N PHE A 15 1.19 -9.34 -12.89
CA PHE A 15 1.66 -10.48 -12.09
C PHE A 15 0.95 -11.77 -12.52
N THR A 16 -0.36 -11.72 -12.77
CA THR A 16 -1.12 -12.87 -13.27
C THR A 16 -0.56 -13.37 -14.60
N GLU A 17 -0.29 -12.49 -15.54
CA GLU A 17 0.28 -12.84 -16.84
C GLU A 17 1.73 -13.33 -16.72
N GLY A 18 2.55 -12.68 -15.87
CA GLY A 18 3.95 -13.05 -15.68
C GLY A 18 4.17 -14.35 -14.92
N LEU A 19 3.30 -14.66 -13.97
CA LEU A 19 3.43 -15.82 -13.07
C LEU A 19 2.52 -16.98 -13.46
N GLY A 20 1.48 -16.73 -14.28
CA GLY A 20 0.45 -17.72 -14.59
C GLY A 20 -0.44 -18.06 -13.39
N LYS A 21 -0.57 -17.16 -12.40
CA LYS A 21 -1.34 -17.35 -11.17
C LYS A 21 -2.27 -16.18 -10.95
N GLU A 22 -3.47 -16.45 -10.45
CA GLU A 22 -4.39 -15.39 -10.04
C GLU A 22 -3.74 -14.50 -8.97
N THR A 23 -3.85 -13.19 -9.16
CA THR A 23 -3.18 -12.21 -8.31
C THR A 23 -4.16 -11.18 -7.77
N LEU A 24 -4.13 -10.97 -6.46
CA LEU A 24 -4.85 -9.91 -5.78
C LEU A 24 -3.91 -8.73 -5.50
N LYS A 25 -4.40 -7.50 -5.72
CA LYS A 25 -3.72 -6.27 -5.34
C LYS A 25 -4.35 -5.67 -4.08
N ILE A 26 -3.51 -5.42 -3.08
CA ILE A 26 -3.88 -4.78 -1.81
C ILE A 26 -3.05 -3.52 -1.65
N THR A 27 -3.68 -2.36 -1.72
CA THR A 27 -2.98 -1.08 -1.59
C THR A 27 -3.65 -0.19 -0.56
N PHE A 28 -2.84 0.32 0.36
CA PHE A 28 -3.25 1.31 1.34
C PHE A 28 -2.40 2.57 1.13
N PRO A 29 -2.93 3.60 0.43
CA PRO A 29 -2.23 4.87 0.29
C PRO A 29 -1.89 5.44 1.68
N ASP A 30 -0.62 5.78 1.89
CA ASP A 30 -0.08 6.18 3.21
C ASP A 30 -0.35 5.16 4.34
N GLY A 31 -0.48 3.87 3.98
CA GLY A 31 -0.81 2.81 4.92
C GLY A 31 0.25 2.56 5.98
N TRP A 32 -0.18 2.01 7.10
CA TRP A 32 0.67 1.55 8.20
C TRP A 32 0.99 0.07 8.08
N LEU A 33 2.09 -0.37 8.67
CA LEU A 33 2.48 -1.79 8.59
C LEU A 33 1.40 -2.72 9.16
N SER A 34 0.73 -2.32 10.24
CA SER A 34 -0.37 -3.06 10.84
C SER A 34 -1.58 -3.28 9.91
N GLU A 35 -1.82 -2.38 8.95
CA GLU A 35 -2.87 -2.57 7.94
C GLU A 35 -2.50 -3.69 6.99
N PHE A 36 -1.24 -3.73 6.56
CA PHE A 36 -0.72 -4.81 5.70
C PHE A 36 -0.65 -6.14 6.44
N ASP A 37 -0.26 -6.13 7.71
CA ASP A 37 -0.25 -7.32 8.56
C ASP A 37 -1.67 -7.90 8.70
N THR A 38 -2.64 -7.06 9.01
CA THR A 38 -4.04 -7.46 9.15
C THR A 38 -4.61 -8.00 7.84
N ALA A 39 -4.35 -7.32 6.72
CA ALA A 39 -4.81 -7.75 5.40
C ALA A 39 -4.16 -9.07 4.96
N LEU A 40 -2.88 -9.25 5.27
CA LEU A 40 -2.15 -10.49 4.96
C LEU A 40 -2.67 -11.67 5.79
N HIS A 41 -2.97 -11.45 7.07
CA HIS A 41 -3.62 -12.46 7.91
C HIS A 41 -4.97 -12.91 7.35
N LEU A 42 -5.82 -11.95 6.94
CA LEU A 42 -7.10 -12.26 6.29
C LEU A 42 -6.90 -13.02 4.98
N ALA A 43 -5.90 -12.62 4.18
CA ALA A 43 -5.58 -13.31 2.93
C ALA A 43 -5.24 -14.78 3.18
N TYR A 44 -4.42 -15.11 4.18
CA TYR A 44 -4.11 -16.50 4.53
C TYR A 44 -5.30 -17.28 5.09
N GLN A 45 -6.21 -16.60 5.81
CA GLN A 45 -7.44 -17.26 6.30
C GLN A 45 -8.38 -17.65 5.17
N THR A 46 -8.45 -16.83 4.12
CA THR A 46 -9.37 -17.02 2.98
C THR A 46 -8.72 -17.77 1.81
N HIS A 47 -7.39 -17.72 1.70
CA HIS A 47 -6.58 -18.31 0.65
C HIS A 47 -5.37 -19.05 1.27
N PRO A 48 -5.60 -20.20 1.91
CA PRO A 48 -4.52 -20.98 2.54
C PRO A 48 -3.46 -21.47 1.55
N GLU A 49 -3.79 -21.47 0.24
CA GLU A 49 -2.91 -21.80 -0.87
C GLU A 49 -1.98 -20.66 -1.29
N LEU A 50 -2.01 -19.51 -0.60
CA LEU A 50 -1.20 -18.35 -0.93
C LEU A 50 0.30 -18.66 -0.84
N ASP A 51 0.95 -18.77 -1.98
CA ASP A 51 2.34 -19.21 -2.11
C ASP A 51 3.34 -18.10 -2.49
N THR A 52 2.85 -16.93 -2.86
CA THR A 52 3.71 -15.84 -3.31
C THR A 52 3.16 -14.49 -2.85
N VAL A 53 3.99 -13.71 -2.17
CA VAL A 53 3.68 -12.35 -1.73
C VAL A 53 4.71 -11.39 -2.30
N PHE A 54 4.24 -10.37 -3.01
CA PHE A 54 5.04 -9.23 -3.46
C PHE A 54 4.71 -8.03 -2.57
N PHE A 55 5.70 -7.51 -1.86
CA PHE A 55 5.52 -6.36 -0.97
C PHE A 55 6.46 -5.21 -1.33
N GLY A 56 5.89 -4.13 -1.85
CA GLY A 56 6.58 -2.85 -2.01
C GLY A 56 6.68 -2.14 -0.68
N LEU A 57 7.82 -2.33 -0.01
CA LEU A 57 8.10 -1.71 1.28
C LEU A 57 8.48 -0.24 1.06
N ASP A 58 7.59 0.63 1.49
CA ASP A 58 7.85 2.06 1.50
C ASP A 58 8.76 2.42 2.68
N LEU A 59 9.67 3.34 2.48
CA LEU A 59 10.53 3.82 3.56
C LEU A 59 9.71 4.39 4.72
N ASN A 60 8.64 5.13 4.42
CA ASN A 60 7.76 5.69 5.45
C ASN A 60 7.13 4.61 6.33
N ILE A 61 6.76 3.46 5.76
CA ILE A 61 6.29 2.31 6.56
C ILE A 61 7.42 1.82 7.48
N LEU A 62 8.64 1.76 6.96
CA LEU A 62 9.75 1.19 7.71
C LEU A 62 10.14 2.03 8.92
N ILE A 63 10.15 3.36 8.77
CA ILE A 63 10.65 4.27 9.81
C ILE A 63 9.56 4.82 10.75
N ARG A 64 8.29 4.54 10.46
CA ARG A 64 7.15 5.04 11.25
C ARG A 64 6.62 3.93 12.17
N PRO A 65 6.74 4.09 13.50
CA PRO A 65 6.24 3.09 14.43
C PRO A 65 4.70 3.10 14.47
N ASP A 66 4.07 1.93 14.50
CA ASP A 66 2.61 1.78 14.57
C ASP A 66 1.99 2.45 15.81
N SER A 67 2.77 2.65 16.87
CA SER A 67 2.34 3.37 18.07
C SER A 67 1.98 4.84 17.81
N GLN A 68 2.39 5.41 16.69
CA GLN A 68 2.04 6.77 16.27
C GLN A 68 0.76 6.83 15.42
N ARG A 69 0.13 5.69 15.16
CA ARG A 69 -1.12 5.65 14.40
C ARG A 69 -2.25 6.25 15.25
N ASP A 70 -2.89 7.26 14.71
CA ASP A 70 -3.98 8.03 15.35
C ASP A 70 -5.38 7.56 14.95
N VAL A 71 -5.48 6.64 13.98
CA VAL A 71 -6.74 6.09 13.47
C VAL A 71 -6.81 4.60 13.73
N GLU A 72 -7.90 4.14 14.35
CA GLU A 72 -8.14 2.71 14.56
C GLU A 72 -8.47 2.00 13.24
N LEU A 73 -7.99 0.77 13.10
CA LEU A 73 -8.38 -0.08 11.98
C LEU A 73 -9.86 -0.44 12.07
N PRO A 74 -10.59 -0.37 10.96
CA PRO A 74 -11.98 -0.83 10.91
C PRO A 74 -12.01 -2.37 10.90
N MET A 75 -11.75 -3.00 12.05
CA MET A 75 -11.57 -4.46 12.19
C MET A 75 -12.76 -5.28 11.68
N TYR A 76 -13.94 -4.66 11.58
CA TYR A 76 -15.10 -5.31 10.98
C TYR A 76 -14.92 -5.63 9.48
N LEU A 77 -14.03 -4.93 8.77
CA LEU A 77 -13.68 -5.24 7.36
C LEU A 77 -12.59 -6.32 7.22
N TYR A 78 -11.97 -6.72 8.32
CA TYR A 78 -10.84 -7.66 8.31
C TYR A 78 -11.16 -8.98 9.01
N ASN A 79 -12.43 -9.37 9.02
CA ASN A 79 -12.90 -10.64 9.54
C ASN A 79 -13.76 -11.37 8.50
N THR A 80 -14.23 -12.55 8.82
CA THR A 80 -15.08 -13.36 7.93
C THR A 80 -16.58 -13.28 8.26
N ASN A 81 -16.98 -12.36 9.15
CA ASN A 81 -18.37 -12.18 9.53
C ASN A 81 -19.05 -11.10 8.67
N PRO A 82 -19.95 -11.46 7.73
CA PRO A 82 -20.57 -10.46 6.85
C PRO A 82 -21.62 -9.58 7.55
N PHE A 83 -22.00 -9.89 8.80
CA PHE A 83 -23.07 -9.16 9.48
C PHE A 83 -22.61 -7.86 10.14
N ASP A 84 -21.34 -7.70 10.43
CA ASP A 84 -20.78 -6.45 10.95
C ASP A 84 -20.33 -5.49 9.84
N ASP A 85 -20.22 -5.95 8.59
CA ASP A 85 -20.02 -5.13 7.39
C ASP A 85 -21.12 -4.10 7.15
N VAL A 86 -22.25 -4.21 7.86
CA VAL A 86 -23.35 -3.24 7.80
C VAL A 86 -22.87 -1.81 8.06
N GLN A 87 -21.85 -1.63 8.88
CA GLN A 87 -21.24 -0.32 9.16
C GLN A 87 -20.62 0.29 7.89
N TYR A 88 -19.99 -0.52 7.06
CA TYR A 88 -19.47 -0.09 5.77
C TYR A 88 -20.60 0.30 4.81
N PHE A 89 -21.63 -0.53 4.70
CA PHE A 89 -22.77 -0.27 3.83
C PHE A 89 -23.58 0.95 4.25
N LEU A 90 -23.60 1.31 5.53
CA LEU A 90 -24.28 2.51 6.03
C LEU A 90 -23.38 3.75 6.06
N ASN A 91 -22.13 3.66 5.61
CA ASN A 91 -21.22 4.78 5.57
C ASN A 91 -21.54 5.70 4.37
N LYS A 92 -21.71 7.00 4.65
CA LYS A 92 -21.99 8.03 3.65
C LYS A 92 -20.94 8.05 2.52
N GLU A 93 -19.67 7.89 2.87
CA GLU A 93 -18.57 7.93 1.88
C GLU A 93 -18.67 6.77 0.88
N THR A 94 -19.11 5.61 1.33
CA THR A 94 -19.37 4.45 0.45
C THR A 94 -20.38 4.81 -0.65
N TYR A 95 -21.49 5.46 -0.28
CA TYR A 95 -22.50 5.88 -1.28
C TYR A 95 -21.95 6.92 -2.26
N ILE A 96 -21.15 7.88 -1.76
CA ILE A 96 -20.52 8.89 -2.61
C ILE A 96 -19.58 8.22 -3.63
N GLN A 97 -18.75 7.27 -3.19
CA GLN A 97 -17.82 6.57 -4.08
C GLN A 97 -18.57 5.68 -5.09
N VAL A 98 -19.62 4.98 -4.66
CA VAL A 98 -20.48 4.21 -5.57
C VAL A 98 -21.11 5.12 -6.64
N ALA A 99 -21.64 6.29 -6.24
CA ALA A 99 -22.20 7.24 -7.19
C ALA A 99 -21.16 7.74 -8.20
N LYS A 100 -19.94 8.07 -7.75
CA LYS A 100 -18.82 8.44 -8.64
C LYS A 100 -18.47 7.33 -9.62
N LEU A 101 -18.41 6.07 -9.15
CA LEU A 101 -18.15 4.91 -10.01
C LEU A 101 -19.24 4.71 -11.05
N LEU A 102 -20.52 4.88 -10.68
CA LEU A 102 -21.64 4.79 -11.62
C LEU A 102 -21.57 5.88 -12.70
N VAL A 103 -21.33 7.13 -12.29
CA VAL A 103 -21.15 8.23 -13.24
C VAL A 103 -19.97 7.98 -14.17
N ASN A 104 -18.85 7.51 -13.64
CA ASN A 104 -17.68 7.14 -14.45
C ASN A 104 -18.03 6.05 -15.46
N ARG A 105 -18.76 5.01 -15.05
CA ARG A 105 -19.25 3.94 -15.96
C ARG A 105 -20.15 4.46 -17.06
N LEU A 106 -21.11 5.33 -16.70
CA LEU A 106 -22.02 5.94 -17.68
C LEU A 106 -21.28 6.80 -18.72
N ASN A 107 -20.17 7.40 -18.31
CA ASN A 107 -19.29 8.16 -19.20
C ASN A 107 -18.24 7.30 -19.94
N GLY A 108 -18.39 5.98 -19.95
CA GLY A 108 -17.48 5.07 -20.66
C GLY A 108 -16.20 4.71 -19.90
N GLY A 109 -16.11 5.06 -18.62
CA GLY A 109 -14.97 4.68 -17.79
C GLY A 109 -14.89 3.17 -17.53
N THR A 110 -13.67 2.65 -17.44
CA THR A 110 -13.37 1.20 -17.33
C THR A 110 -12.67 0.88 -16.00
N THR A 111 -13.05 1.53 -14.91
CA THR A 111 -12.47 1.22 -13.60
C THR A 111 -12.77 -0.22 -13.18
N THR A 112 -11.74 -0.97 -12.89
CA THR A 112 -11.77 -2.36 -12.40
C THR A 112 -10.91 -2.48 -11.14
N LEU A 113 -10.94 -3.61 -10.44
CA LEU A 113 -10.04 -3.86 -9.31
C LEU A 113 -8.56 -3.84 -9.75
N ASP A 114 -8.28 -4.21 -10.99
CA ASP A 114 -6.93 -4.21 -11.56
C ASP A 114 -6.33 -2.80 -11.68
N ASN A 115 -7.15 -1.83 -12.10
CA ASN A 115 -6.74 -0.44 -12.25
C ASN A 115 -7.24 0.49 -11.13
N ALA A 116 -7.82 -0.07 -10.07
CA ALA A 116 -8.21 0.73 -8.90
C ALA A 116 -6.97 1.38 -8.27
N TYR A 117 -7.12 2.64 -7.88
CA TYR A 117 -6.07 3.46 -7.27
C TYR A 117 -4.86 3.77 -8.17
N VAL A 118 -4.90 3.40 -9.45
CA VAL A 118 -3.87 3.80 -10.42
C VAL A 118 -3.93 5.31 -10.64
N TRP A 119 -2.78 5.97 -10.53
CA TRP A 119 -2.65 7.44 -10.63
C TRP A 119 -1.59 7.88 -11.67
N ASP A 120 -0.99 6.92 -12.39
CA ASP A 120 0.05 7.15 -13.40
C ASP A 120 -0.39 8.11 -14.51
N GLY A 121 -1.66 8.08 -14.92
CA GLY A 121 -2.21 8.96 -15.96
C GLY A 121 -2.45 10.41 -15.54
N SER A 122 -2.32 10.72 -14.25
CA SER A 122 -2.54 12.07 -13.70
C SER A 122 -1.26 12.87 -13.48
N HIS A 123 -0.09 12.24 -13.68
CA HIS A 123 1.22 12.83 -13.42
C HIS A 123 2.15 12.65 -14.60
N GLU A 124 2.98 13.65 -14.83
CA GLU A 124 4.05 13.57 -15.81
C GLU A 124 5.35 13.10 -15.13
N PHE A 125 5.82 11.91 -15.51
CA PHE A 125 7.05 11.31 -14.99
C PHE A 125 8.23 11.60 -15.92
N SER A 126 8.52 12.89 -16.13
CA SER A 126 9.68 13.32 -16.92
C SER A 126 10.73 14.01 -16.04
N ARG A 127 11.98 13.97 -16.51
CA ARG A 127 13.06 14.71 -15.86
C ARG A 127 12.79 16.21 -15.85
N GLU A 128 12.26 16.71 -16.97
CA GLU A 128 11.94 18.12 -17.16
C GLU A 128 10.90 18.58 -16.16
N HIS A 129 9.80 17.86 -16.05
CA HIS A 129 8.75 18.17 -15.08
C HIS A 129 9.25 18.05 -13.63
N SER A 130 10.02 17.01 -13.33
CA SER A 130 10.59 16.84 -11.97
C SER A 130 11.49 18.00 -11.57
N LEU A 131 12.28 18.55 -12.51
CA LEU A 131 13.14 19.71 -12.24
C LEU A 131 12.34 21.03 -12.17
N GLU A 132 11.24 21.14 -12.91
CA GLU A 132 10.38 22.32 -12.88
C GLU A 132 9.66 22.48 -11.54
N VAL A 133 9.18 21.35 -10.95
CA VAL A 133 8.45 21.38 -9.68
C VAL A 133 9.35 21.22 -8.47
N TYR A 134 10.62 20.87 -8.68
CA TYR A 134 11.57 20.72 -7.59
C TYR A 134 11.91 22.05 -6.95
N TYR A 135 11.72 22.11 -5.65
CA TYR A 135 12.14 23.24 -4.82
C TYR A 135 12.91 22.70 -3.60
N ARG A 136 14.16 23.09 -3.50
CA ARG A 136 14.96 22.76 -2.31
C ARG A 136 14.55 23.69 -1.17
N LEU A 137 14.07 23.08 -0.08
CA LEU A 137 13.80 23.83 1.14
C LEU A 137 15.09 24.39 1.74
N PRO A 138 15.06 25.60 2.33
CA PRO A 138 16.21 26.08 3.10
C PRO A 138 16.52 25.11 4.25
N ASP A 139 17.79 24.86 4.46
CA ASP A 139 18.29 24.03 5.56
C ASP A 139 18.09 24.77 6.88
N VAL A 140 16.92 24.65 7.48
CA VAL A 140 16.53 25.39 8.69
C VAL A 140 16.54 24.52 9.96
N SER A 141 16.67 23.22 9.81
CA SER A 141 16.69 22.27 10.91
C SER A 141 18.06 21.60 11.02
N PRO A 142 18.55 21.34 12.25
CA PRO A 142 19.72 20.48 12.39
C PRO A 142 19.40 19.11 11.80
N PRO A 143 20.41 18.41 11.24
CA PRO A 143 20.21 17.07 10.73
C PRO A 143 19.72 16.15 11.87
N GLU A 144 18.76 15.29 11.56
CA GLU A 144 18.31 14.27 12.50
C GLU A 144 19.46 13.34 12.89
N PRO A 145 19.53 12.91 14.16
CA PRO A 145 20.48 11.89 14.56
C PRO A 145 20.38 10.64 13.69
N GLU A 146 21.50 10.02 13.34
CA GLU A 146 21.54 8.84 12.45
C GLU A 146 20.71 7.64 12.94
N ASP A 147 20.45 7.56 14.25
CA ASP A 147 19.70 6.47 14.87
C ASP A 147 18.22 6.81 15.14
N THR A 148 17.76 8.03 14.81
CA THR A 148 16.38 8.49 15.08
C THR A 148 15.33 7.47 14.64
N TYR A 149 15.50 6.88 13.47
CA TYR A 149 14.52 5.94 12.88
C TYR A 149 14.90 4.47 13.07
N LEU A 150 16.07 4.19 13.65
CA LEU A 150 16.63 2.83 13.69
C LEU A 150 15.77 1.86 14.52
N ALA A 151 15.19 2.34 15.62
CA ALA A 151 14.36 1.51 16.50
C ALA A 151 13.07 1.09 15.77
N ALA A 152 12.35 2.04 15.17
CA ALA A 152 11.14 1.76 14.40
C ALA A 152 11.44 0.86 13.19
N ALA A 153 12.53 1.14 12.48
CA ALA A 153 12.93 0.32 11.33
C ALA A 153 13.23 -1.13 11.73
N LYS A 154 13.87 -1.37 12.86
CA LYS A 154 14.11 -2.74 13.37
C LYS A 154 12.83 -3.44 13.78
N GLU A 155 11.92 -2.74 14.47
CA GLU A 155 10.63 -3.27 14.88
C GLU A 155 9.79 -3.66 13.64
N ASN A 156 9.63 -2.75 12.69
CA ASN A 156 8.84 -2.97 11.50
C ASN A 156 9.46 -4.06 10.58
N LEU A 157 10.77 -4.10 10.46
CA LEU A 157 11.46 -5.16 9.72
C LEU A 157 11.29 -6.52 10.40
N ALA A 158 11.20 -6.56 11.75
CA ALA A 158 10.91 -7.80 12.46
C ALA A 158 9.52 -8.35 12.14
N VAL A 159 8.51 -7.48 11.97
CA VAL A 159 7.16 -7.88 11.51
C VAL A 159 7.24 -8.50 10.12
N VAL A 160 7.84 -7.81 9.16
CA VAL A 160 7.98 -8.29 7.77
C VAL A 160 8.73 -9.64 7.71
N THR A 161 9.82 -9.76 8.45
CA THR A 161 10.55 -11.04 8.53
C THR A 161 9.79 -12.11 9.30
N GLY A 162 8.91 -11.70 10.22
CA GLY A 162 7.99 -12.57 10.94
C GLY A 162 7.01 -13.27 10.00
N TRP A 163 6.49 -12.57 9.00
CA TRP A 163 5.61 -13.18 7.98
C TRP A 163 6.28 -14.33 7.26
N ALA A 164 7.52 -14.14 6.79
CA ALA A 164 8.26 -15.19 6.10
C ALA A 164 8.56 -16.39 7.00
N LYS A 165 8.79 -16.16 8.28
CA LYS A 165 9.01 -17.24 9.27
C LYS A 165 7.73 -18.01 9.58
N ALA A 166 6.59 -17.31 9.66
CA ALA A 166 5.29 -17.93 9.94
C ALA A 166 4.76 -18.72 8.75
N HIS A 167 5.15 -18.36 7.53
CA HIS A 167 4.70 -18.99 6.29
C HIS A 167 5.88 -19.46 5.43
N PRO A 168 6.60 -20.52 5.84
CA PRO A 168 7.84 -20.94 5.19
C PRO A 168 7.63 -21.46 3.75
N ASP A 169 6.42 -21.86 3.40
CA ASP A 169 6.06 -22.32 2.05
C ASP A 169 5.67 -21.17 1.11
N THR A 170 5.59 -19.94 1.62
CA THR A 170 5.30 -18.74 0.83
C THR A 170 6.60 -18.05 0.44
N GLN A 171 6.72 -17.69 -0.84
CA GLN A 171 7.82 -16.84 -1.33
C GLN A 171 7.48 -15.36 -1.10
N PHE A 172 8.28 -14.69 -0.29
CA PHE A 172 8.16 -13.24 -0.07
C PHE A 172 9.19 -12.49 -0.91
N HIS A 173 8.69 -11.67 -1.82
CA HIS A 173 9.48 -10.72 -2.61
C HIS A 173 9.27 -9.32 -2.06
N VAL A 174 10.26 -8.81 -1.34
CA VAL A 174 10.20 -7.48 -0.74
C VAL A 174 11.18 -6.57 -1.46
N TRP A 175 10.73 -5.39 -1.86
CA TRP A 175 11.59 -4.40 -2.50
C TRP A 175 11.26 -3.00 -2.01
N PHE A 176 12.24 -2.12 -2.05
CA PHE A 176 12.01 -0.69 -1.85
C PHE A 176 11.55 -0.05 -3.15
N ALA A 177 10.43 0.69 -3.10
CA ALA A 177 10.03 1.48 -4.25
C ALA A 177 11.09 2.57 -4.54
N PRO A 178 11.43 2.80 -5.81
CA PRO A 178 12.43 3.80 -6.15
C PRO A 178 11.87 5.21 -5.92
N TYR A 179 12.48 5.94 -5.01
CA TYR A 179 12.28 7.37 -4.88
C TYR A 179 13.21 8.14 -5.81
N SER A 180 12.74 9.28 -6.31
CA SER A 180 13.63 10.23 -6.98
C SER A 180 14.75 10.65 -6.03
N ILE A 181 15.96 10.85 -6.54
CA ILE A 181 17.06 11.42 -5.76
C ILE A 181 16.69 12.81 -5.20
N LEU A 182 15.84 13.55 -5.88
CA LEU A 182 15.35 14.86 -5.44
C LEU A 182 14.49 14.78 -4.17
N TYR A 183 13.90 13.62 -3.90
CA TYR A 183 13.15 13.39 -2.65
C TYR A 183 14.06 13.44 -1.42
N TRP A 184 15.31 13.01 -1.57
CA TRP A 184 16.29 12.95 -0.48
C TRP A 184 17.06 14.26 -0.29
N ASP A 185 16.87 15.23 -1.17
CA ASP A 185 17.52 16.54 -1.14
C ASP A 185 16.66 17.62 -0.45
N ASN A 186 15.50 17.25 0.09
CA ASN A 186 14.58 18.14 0.82
C ASN A 186 14.65 17.94 2.32
#